data_b8316efa7073541a6ce0c48d0b7510a8
#
_entry.id   b8316efa7073541a6ce0c48d0b7510a8
#
_cell.length_a   1.000
_cell.length_b   1.000
_cell.length_c   1.000
_cell.angle_alpha   90.00
_cell.angle_beta   90.00
_cell.angle_gamma   90.00
#
_symmetry.space_group_name_H-M   'P 1'
#
loop_
_entity.id
_entity.type
_entity.pdbx_description
1 polymer ?
#
loop_
_entity_poly.entity_id
_entity_poly.type
_entity_poly.pdbx_seq_one_letter_code
_entity_poly.pdbx_strand_id
1 'polypeptide(L)'
;AGLDTIPAYVRTAKDEQVMEWALIENIQREDLNAIEIALAYQKLMDDYQLTQEKMAERVGKKRATVANYLRLLKLPAEIQIGIKEKMIDMGHARAILGSPSPESQLDIYKKIIHNGLSVRKVEELVNNTKPEIKPSTNVNKYEQQQLLLEQKLGRKVKITAKKLTISFKNEEELNRLIELLS
;
A
#
# COMPACT_ATOMS: atom_id res chain seq x y z
N ALA A 1 11.37 40.62 22.28
CA ALA A 1 9.98 40.64 22.71
C ALA A 1 9.88 41.52 23.93
N GLY A 2 9.96 42.29 24.60
CA GLY A 2 9.78 43.26 25.69
C GLY A 2 8.65 42.95 26.68
N LEU A 3 8.41 41.68 26.91
CA LEU A 3 7.41 41.22 27.89
C LEU A 3 8.14 40.70 29.14
N ASP A 4 7.78 41.24 30.31
CA ASP A 4 8.32 40.78 31.60
C ASP A 4 7.77 39.42 32.04
N THR A 5 6.63 38.98 31.49
CA THR A 5 5.98 37.69 31.76
C THR A 5 5.35 37.15 30.51
N ILE A 6 5.30 35.82 30.40
CA ILE A 6 4.57 35.10 29.35
C ILE A 6 3.52 34.18 29.97
N PRO A 7 2.33 34.03 29.38
CA PRO A 7 1.39 33.03 29.84
C PRO A 7 1.97 31.63 29.61
N ALA A 8 2.07 30.84 30.68
CA ALA A 8 2.57 29.45 30.60
C ALA A 8 1.54 28.50 31.18
N TYR A 9 1.33 27.37 30.47
CA TYR A 9 0.53 26.28 30.96
C TYR A 9 1.41 25.22 31.58
N VAL A 10 1.39 25.09 32.93
CA VAL A 10 2.24 24.15 33.66
C VAL A 10 1.49 22.80 33.78
N ARG A 11 2.10 21.73 33.28
CA ARG A 11 1.64 20.36 33.49
C ARG A 11 2.67 19.57 34.28
N THR A 12 2.22 18.82 35.28
CA THR A 12 3.02 17.80 35.92
C THR A 12 2.98 16.51 35.09
N ALA A 13 4.12 16.01 34.71
CA ALA A 13 4.25 14.75 33.96
C ALA A 13 5.45 13.97 34.48
N LYS A 14 5.46 12.65 34.31
CA LYS A 14 6.65 11.83 34.53
C LYS A 14 7.68 12.14 33.43
N ASP A 15 8.96 12.01 33.74
CA ASP A 15 10.06 12.35 32.81
C ASP A 15 9.91 11.66 31.43
N GLU A 16 9.49 10.42 31.40
CA GLU A 16 9.21 9.69 30.15
C GLU A 16 8.11 10.33 29.29
N GLN A 17 7.05 10.88 29.92
CA GLN A 17 5.97 11.57 29.21
C GLN A 17 6.41 12.92 28.67
N VAL A 18 7.28 13.63 29.41
CA VAL A 18 7.85 14.90 28.95
C VAL A 18 8.70 14.68 27.70
N MET A 19 9.54 13.66 27.70
CA MET A 19 10.40 13.31 26.57
C MET A 19 9.60 12.89 25.35
N GLU A 20 8.53 12.11 25.54
CA GLU A 20 7.60 11.74 24.47
C GLU A 20 6.93 12.98 23.86
N TRP A 21 6.40 13.88 24.68
CA TRP A 21 5.74 15.10 24.20
C TRP A 21 6.69 16.02 23.45
N ALA A 22 7.93 16.17 23.91
CA ALA A 22 8.96 16.94 23.23
C ALA A 22 9.30 16.34 21.85
N LEU A 23 9.36 15.01 21.73
CA LEU A 23 9.57 14.34 20.46
C LEU A 23 8.38 14.53 19.51
N ILE A 24 7.15 14.44 20.01
CA ILE A 24 5.93 14.66 19.22
C ILE A 24 5.85 16.11 18.74
N GLU A 25 6.16 17.08 19.61
CA GLU A 25 6.22 18.50 19.24
C GLU A 25 7.26 18.73 18.13
N ASN A 26 8.45 18.14 18.27
CA ASN A 26 9.51 18.26 17.28
C ASN A 26 9.10 17.64 15.91
N ILE A 27 8.31 16.56 15.90
CA ILE A 27 7.76 15.96 14.67
C ILE A 27 6.74 16.88 13.99
N GLN A 28 6.05 17.74 14.74
CA GLN A 28 5.07 18.69 14.21
C GLN A 28 5.69 19.96 13.62
N ARG A 29 7.04 20.08 13.65
CA ARG A 29 7.73 21.21 13.01
C ARG A 29 7.56 21.13 11.49
N GLU A 30 7.40 22.28 10.85
CA GLU A 30 7.07 22.36 9.41
C GLU A 30 8.23 22.01 8.48
N ASP A 31 9.44 21.90 8.98
CA ASP A 31 10.69 21.73 8.20
C ASP A 31 11.13 20.27 8.04
N LEU A 32 10.48 19.31 8.70
CA LEU A 32 10.85 17.89 8.58
C LEU A 32 10.42 17.30 7.23
N ASN A 33 11.33 16.59 6.58
CA ASN A 33 10.99 15.84 5.38
C ASN A 33 10.24 14.52 5.72
N ALA A 34 9.61 13.91 4.73
CA ALA A 34 8.78 12.73 4.94
C ALA A 34 9.54 11.51 5.50
N ILE A 35 10.84 11.37 5.19
CA ILE A 35 11.68 10.29 5.72
C ILE A 35 12.03 10.56 7.19
N GLU A 36 12.32 11.80 7.57
CA GLU A 36 12.58 12.17 8.96
C GLU A 36 11.36 11.92 9.84
N ILE A 37 10.17 12.29 9.37
CA ILE A 37 8.90 11.99 10.06
C ILE A 37 8.72 10.48 10.20
N ALA A 38 8.99 9.70 9.15
CA ALA A 38 8.86 8.25 9.18
C ALA A 38 9.81 7.60 10.21
N LEU A 39 11.07 8.05 10.26
CA LEU A 39 12.06 7.59 11.23
C LEU A 39 11.68 7.97 12.67
N ALA A 40 11.16 9.18 12.88
CA ALA A 40 10.70 9.62 14.18
C ALA A 40 9.49 8.80 14.66
N TYR A 41 8.53 8.49 13.77
CA TYR A 41 7.41 7.58 14.08
C TYR A 41 7.91 6.18 14.43
N GLN A 42 8.82 5.61 13.64
CA GLN A 42 9.39 4.30 13.91
C GLN A 42 10.05 4.29 15.28
N LYS A 43 10.91 5.26 15.57
CA LYS A 43 11.60 5.37 16.85
C LYS A 43 10.64 5.48 18.04
N LEU A 44 9.63 6.35 17.96
CA LEU A 44 8.62 6.47 19.01
C LEU A 44 7.85 5.17 19.23
N MET A 45 7.51 4.47 18.15
CA MET A 45 6.80 3.19 18.26
C MET A 45 7.68 2.12 18.92
N ASP A 46 8.98 2.10 18.62
CA ASP A 46 9.92 1.12 19.18
C ASP A 46 10.23 1.45 20.65
N ASP A 47 10.52 2.70 20.98
CA ASP A 47 10.88 3.14 22.34
C ASP A 47 9.71 2.97 23.34
N TYR A 48 8.49 3.25 22.89
CA TYR A 48 7.28 3.20 23.74
C TYR A 48 6.34 2.03 23.46
N GLN A 49 6.76 1.04 22.65
CA GLN A 49 6.00 -0.15 22.28
C GLN A 49 4.58 0.19 21.78
N LEU A 50 4.48 1.20 20.92
CA LEU A 50 3.20 1.70 20.44
C LEU A 50 2.72 0.95 19.19
N THR A 51 1.41 0.71 19.13
CA THR A 51 0.77 0.32 17.86
C THR A 51 0.60 1.54 16.94
N GLN A 52 0.42 1.30 15.63
CA GLN A 52 0.17 2.40 14.67
C GLN A 52 -1.10 3.19 15.01
N GLU A 53 -2.12 2.55 15.61
CA GLU A 53 -3.31 3.23 16.10
C GLU A 53 -2.98 4.22 17.21
N LYS A 54 -2.29 3.75 18.26
CA LYS A 54 -1.88 4.60 19.39
C LYS A 54 -0.95 5.73 18.97
N MET A 55 -0.03 5.44 18.04
CA MET A 55 0.84 6.46 17.47
C MET A 55 0.04 7.53 16.72
N ALA A 56 -0.93 7.13 15.91
CA ALA A 56 -1.78 8.05 15.15
C ALA A 56 -2.62 8.96 16.07
N GLU A 57 -3.17 8.40 17.14
CA GLU A 57 -3.89 9.15 18.16
C GLU A 57 -3.00 10.21 18.82
N ARG A 58 -1.78 9.83 19.23
CA ARG A 58 -0.84 10.74 19.90
C ARG A 58 -0.37 11.91 19.02
N VAL A 59 -0.19 11.68 17.71
CA VAL A 59 0.22 12.75 16.78
C VAL A 59 -0.97 13.46 16.12
N GLY A 60 -2.21 13.13 16.48
CA GLY A 60 -3.41 13.76 15.91
C GLY A 60 -3.60 13.47 14.42
N LYS A 61 -3.15 12.32 13.94
CA LYS A 61 -3.25 11.91 12.52
C LYS A 61 -4.09 10.65 12.37
N LYS A 62 -4.53 10.34 11.14
CA LYS A 62 -5.20 9.06 10.85
C LYS A 62 -4.16 7.93 10.84
N ARG A 63 -4.53 6.71 11.30
CA ARG A 63 -3.69 5.51 11.23
C ARG A 63 -3.10 5.29 9.84
N ALA A 64 -3.91 5.49 8.78
CA ALA A 64 -3.45 5.35 7.40
C ALA A 64 -2.32 6.32 7.04
N THR A 65 -2.31 7.53 7.63
CA THR A 65 -1.23 8.51 7.45
C THR A 65 0.07 7.99 8.07
N VAL A 66 0.04 7.55 9.32
CA VAL A 66 1.21 6.96 10.01
C VAL A 66 1.74 5.75 9.23
N ALA A 67 0.85 4.84 8.83
CA ALA A 67 1.22 3.67 8.03
C ALA A 67 1.90 4.05 6.70
N ASN A 68 1.42 5.10 6.02
CA ASN A 68 2.04 5.59 4.78
C ASN A 68 3.45 6.12 5.00
N TYR A 69 3.72 6.87 6.08
CA TYR A 69 5.06 7.31 6.43
C TYR A 69 5.99 6.13 6.72
N LEU A 70 5.57 5.19 7.56
CA LEU A 70 6.37 4.00 7.90
C LEU A 70 6.69 3.13 6.68
N ARG A 71 5.80 3.06 5.71
CA ARG A 71 6.05 2.33 4.46
C ARG A 71 7.18 2.94 3.63
N LEU A 72 7.45 4.24 3.73
CA LEU A 72 8.55 4.88 3.00
C LEU A 72 9.91 4.30 3.38
N LEU A 73 10.07 3.84 4.63
CA LEU A 73 11.30 3.23 5.13
C LEU A 73 11.59 1.86 4.49
N LYS A 74 10.60 1.27 3.81
CA LYS A 74 10.76 0.01 3.05
C LYS A 74 11.29 0.21 1.63
N LEU A 75 11.36 1.45 1.16
CA LEU A 75 11.92 1.76 -0.15
C LEU A 75 13.45 1.63 -0.14
N PRO A 76 14.07 1.31 -1.28
CA PRO A 76 15.52 1.40 -1.46
C PRO A 76 16.08 2.75 -1.03
N ALA A 77 17.31 2.75 -0.47
CA ALA A 77 17.96 3.94 0.08
C ALA A 77 18.05 5.11 -0.94
N GLU A 78 18.30 4.80 -2.20
CA GLU A 78 18.37 5.79 -3.30
C GLU A 78 17.04 6.56 -3.44
N ILE A 79 15.92 5.87 -3.32
CA ILE A 79 14.59 6.49 -3.39
C ILE A 79 14.30 7.31 -2.13
N GLN A 80 14.70 6.83 -0.95
CA GLN A 80 14.57 7.58 0.29
C GLN A 80 15.35 8.89 0.23
N ILE A 81 16.56 8.88 -0.33
CA ILE A 81 17.36 10.10 -0.58
C ILE A 81 16.61 11.03 -1.53
N GLY A 82 16.06 10.51 -2.64
CA GLY A 82 15.27 11.31 -3.57
C GLY A 82 14.04 11.98 -2.96
N ILE A 83 13.39 11.33 -1.98
CA ILE A 83 12.30 11.94 -1.20
C ILE A 83 12.83 13.06 -0.30
N LYS A 84 13.96 12.82 0.39
CA LYS A 84 14.60 13.80 1.28
C LYS A 84 15.01 15.05 0.52
N GLU A 85 15.59 14.89 -0.67
CA GLU A 85 16.04 15.96 -1.55
C GLU A 85 14.90 16.62 -2.37
N LYS A 86 13.65 16.20 -2.13
CA LYS A 86 12.44 16.68 -2.83
C LYS A 86 12.49 16.46 -4.36
N MET A 87 13.28 15.51 -4.83
CA MET A 87 13.30 15.09 -6.23
C MET A 87 12.00 14.38 -6.64
N ILE A 88 11.37 13.71 -5.71
CA ILE A 88 10.03 13.11 -5.84
C ILE A 88 9.19 13.44 -4.61
N ASP A 89 7.88 13.52 -4.80
CA ASP A 89 6.94 13.75 -3.71
C ASP A 89 6.41 12.45 -3.09
N MET A 90 5.62 12.60 -2.03
CA MET A 90 5.00 11.51 -1.28
C MET A 90 4.04 10.67 -2.15
N GLY A 91 3.40 11.27 -3.16
CA GLY A 91 2.50 10.58 -4.09
C GLY A 91 3.28 9.60 -4.97
N HIS A 92 4.39 10.06 -5.56
CA HIS A 92 5.31 9.20 -6.34
C HIS A 92 5.86 8.05 -5.49
N ALA A 93 6.35 8.34 -4.27
CA ALA A 93 6.88 7.32 -3.37
C ALA A 93 5.84 6.24 -3.03
N ARG A 94 4.58 6.64 -2.79
CA ARG A 94 3.48 5.69 -2.54
C ARG A 94 3.15 4.85 -3.76
N ALA A 95 3.16 5.44 -4.95
CA ALA A 95 2.95 4.70 -6.19
C ALA A 95 4.06 3.65 -6.40
N ILE A 96 5.33 4.04 -6.24
CA ILE A 96 6.49 3.14 -6.34
C ILE A 96 6.39 1.95 -5.38
N LEU A 97 5.90 2.14 -4.14
CA LEU A 97 5.68 1.07 -3.16
C LEU A 97 4.70 -0.02 -3.63
N GLY A 98 3.91 0.24 -4.66
CA GLY A 98 3.05 -0.74 -5.31
C GLY A 98 3.79 -1.71 -6.23
N SER A 99 5.05 -1.43 -6.56
CA SER A 99 5.88 -2.28 -7.41
C SER A 99 6.40 -3.52 -6.67
N PRO A 100 6.50 -4.68 -7.34
CA PRO A 100 6.71 -5.97 -6.68
C PRO A 100 8.13 -6.18 -6.15
N SER A 101 9.15 -5.53 -6.70
CA SER A 101 10.54 -5.74 -6.30
C SER A 101 11.33 -4.44 -6.17
N PRO A 102 12.41 -4.43 -5.35
CA PRO A 102 13.30 -3.27 -5.20
C PRO A 102 13.91 -2.81 -6.53
N GLU A 103 14.27 -3.73 -7.42
CA GLU A 103 14.81 -3.43 -8.74
C GLU A 103 13.80 -2.67 -9.59
N SER A 104 12.56 -3.16 -9.63
CA SER A 104 11.45 -2.51 -10.33
C SER A 104 11.13 -1.13 -9.74
N GLN A 105 11.24 -0.96 -8.41
CA GLN A 105 11.08 0.31 -7.74
C GLN A 105 12.15 1.33 -8.19
N LEU A 106 13.42 0.90 -8.27
CA LEU A 106 14.52 1.73 -8.74
C LEU A 106 14.38 2.11 -10.22
N ASP A 107 13.96 1.18 -11.07
CA ASP A 107 13.73 1.46 -12.50
C ASP A 107 12.62 2.51 -12.69
N ILE A 108 11.54 2.40 -11.94
CA ILE A 108 10.45 3.38 -11.98
C ILE A 108 10.94 4.74 -11.45
N TYR A 109 11.70 4.76 -10.36
CA TYR A 109 12.30 5.97 -9.82
C TYR A 109 13.18 6.70 -10.85
N LYS A 110 14.09 5.98 -11.53
CA LYS A 110 14.93 6.54 -12.60
C LYS A 110 14.09 7.13 -13.75
N LYS A 111 13.00 6.46 -14.13
CA LYS A 111 12.07 6.96 -15.15
C LYS A 111 11.36 8.24 -14.70
N ILE A 112 10.99 8.35 -13.41
CA ILE A 112 10.39 9.58 -12.86
C ILE A 112 11.36 10.74 -12.98
N ILE A 113 12.61 10.55 -12.52
CA ILE A 113 13.63 11.60 -12.55
C ILE A 113 13.98 12.02 -13.98
N HIS A 114 14.13 11.04 -14.90
CA HIS A 114 14.54 11.33 -16.28
C HIS A 114 13.42 11.95 -17.12
N ASN A 115 12.17 11.52 -16.94
CA ASN A 115 11.04 11.90 -17.80
C ASN A 115 10.04 12.85 -17.15
N GLY A 116 10.22 13.24 -15.89
CA GLY A 116 9.28 14.10 -15.17
C GLY A 116 7.87 13.52 -15.06
N LEU A 117 7.74 12.20 -14.78
CA LEU A 117 6.46 11.51 -14.81
C LEU A 117 5.53 12.02 -13.69
N SER A 118 4.25 12.20 -13.99
CA SER A 118 3.24 12.49 -12.99
C SER A 118 2.90 11.25 -12.15
N VAL A 119 2.37 11.44 -10.94
CA VAL A 119 1.95 10.35 -10.03
C VAL A 119 1.02 9.36 -10.74
N ARG A 120 0.02 9.85 -11.50
CA ARG A 120 -0.91 8.99 -12.27
C ARG A 120 -0.18 8.09 -13.26
N LYS A 121 0.81 8.64 -13.97
CA LYS A 121 1.58 7.87 -14.93
C LYS A 121 2.44 6.81 -14.26
N VAL A 122 2.96 7.10 -13.07
CA VAL A 122 3.67 6.13 -12.24
C VAL A 122 2.75 5.03 -11.76
N GLU A 123 1.53 5.35 -11.32
CA GLU A 123 0.53 4.35 -10.93
C GLU A 123 0.15 3.43 -12.09
N GLU A 124 0.00 3.96 -13.32
CA GLU A 124 -0.21 3.17 -14.54
C GLU A 124 0.97 2.22 -14.79
N LEU A 125 2.22 2.72 -14.71
CA LEU A 125 3.42 1.90 -14.90
C LEU A 125 3.50 0.78 -13.86
N VAL A 126 3.25 1.08 -12.60
CA VAL A 126 3.24 0.10 -11.51
C VAL A 126 2.15 -0.96 -11.72
N ASN A 127 0.96 -0.57 -12.17
CA ASN A 127 -0.12 -1.51 -12.46
C ASN A 127 0.20 -2.41 -13.67
N ASN A 128 0.90 -1.87 -14.67
CA ASN A 128 1.33 -2.64 -15.84
C ASN A 128 2.55 -3.54 -15.54
N THR A 129 3.36 -3.20 -14.54
CA THR A 129 4.49 -4.02 -14.08
C THR A 129 4.10 -5.03 -13.02
N LYS A 130 2.93 -4.89 -12.40
CA LYS A 130 2.37 -6.02 -11.66
C LYS A 130 2.26 -7.15 -12.68
N PRO A 131 2.91 -8.32 -12.45
CA PRO A 131 2.57 -9.46 -13.26
C PRO A 131 1.05 -9.51 -13.22
N GLU A 132 0.37 -9.54 -14.40
CA GLU A 132 -1.00 -10.02 -14.39
C GLU A 132 -0.97 -11.16 -13.42
N ILE A 133 -1.65 -11.02 -12.30
CA ILE A 133 -2.03 -12.17 -11.51
C ILE A 133 -3.03 -12.85 -12.45
N LYS A 134 -2.49 -13.55 -13.44
CA LYS A 134 -3.18 -14.71 -13.99
C LYS A 134 -3.54 -15.42 -12.72
N PRO A 135 -4.85 -15.50 -12.38
CA PRO A 135 -5.27 -16.09 -11.13
C PRO A 135 -4.38 -17.31 -10.97
N SER A 136 -3.60 -17.31 -9.89
CA SER A 136 -2.60 -18.34 -9.66
C SER A 136 -3.25 -19.62 -10.13
N THR A 137 -2.57 -20.35 -10.98
CA THR A 137 -2.87 -21.74 -11.19
C THR A 137 -2.83 -22.38 -9.80
N ASN A 138 -3.88 -22.14 -9.00
CA ASN A 138 -4.38 -23.19 -8.18
C ASN A 138 -4.42 -24.35 -9.17
N VAL A 139 -3.49 -25.27 -9.00
CA VAL A 139 -3.62 -26.59 -9.61
C VAL A 139 -5.09 -26.93 -9.36
N ASN A 140 -5.88 -26.82 -10.42
CA ASN A 140 -7.33 -26.77 -10.25
C ASN A 140 -7.65 -28.15 -9.73
N LYS A 141 -7.87 -28.27 -8.41
CA LYS A 141 -8.17 -29.56 -7.76
C LYS A 141 -9.29 -30.31 -8.52
N TYR A 142 -9.93 -29.61 -9.45
CA TYR A 142 -11.05 -30.04 -10.28
C TYR A 142 -10.72 -29.99 -11.79
N GLU A 143 -9.44 -29.96 -12.18
CA GLU A 143 -9.03 -29.82 -13.57
C GLU A 143 -9.51 -31.02 -14.42
N GLN A 144 -9.42 -32.22 -13.88
CA GLN A 144 -9.93 -33.43 -14.54
C GLN A 144 -11.45 -33.38 -14.67
N GLN A 145 -12.17 -32.97 -13.65
CA GLN A 145 -13.63 -32.82 -13.67
C GLN A 145 -14.05 -31.67 -14.62
N GLN A 146 -13.28 -30.61 -14.69
CA GLN A 146 -13.51 -29.50 -15.61
C GLN A 146 -13.39 -29.99 -17.08
N LEU A 147 -12.31 -30.69 -17.41
CA LEU A 147 -12.08 -31.27 -18.75
C LEU A 147 -13.19 -32.25 -19.15
N LEU A 148 -13.61 -33.13 -18.24
CA LEU A 148 -14.72 -34.07 -18.49
C LEU A 148 -16.04 -33.33 -18.75
N LEU A 149 -16.33 -32.28 -18.02
CA LEU A 149 -17.55 -31.48 -18.25
C LEU A 149 -17.45 -30.67 -19.54
N GLU A 150 -16.31 -30.14 -19.88
CA GLU A 150 -16.09 -29.44 -21.16
C GLU A 150 -16.24 -30.35 -22.35
N GLN A 151 -15.75 -31.60 -22.26
CA GLN A 151 -15.95 -32.63 -23.30
C GLN A 151 -17.41 -33.05 -23.44
N LYS A 152 -18.12 -33.24 -22.31
CA LYS A 152 -19.55 -33.64 -22.36
C LYS A 152 -20.47 -32.53 -22.84
N LEU A 153 -20.20 -31.29 -22.40
CA LEU A 153 -21.07 -30.15 -22.70
C LEU A 153 -20.67 -29.40 -23.97
N GLY A 154 -19.48 -29.68 -24.53
CA GLY A 154 -18.92 -28.96 -25.68
C GLY A 154 -18.70 -27.48 -25.45
N ARG A 155 -18.51 -27.05 -24.18
CA ARG A 155 -18.46 -25.66 -23.73
C ARG A 155 -17.40 -25.42 -22.65
N LYS A 156 -16.92 -24.18 -22.57
CA LYS A 156 -16.01 -23.78 -21.49
C LYS A 156 -16.74 -23.81 -20.15
N VAL A 157 -16.20 -24.56 -19.23
CA VAL A 157 -16.68 -24.73 -17.88
C VAL A 157 -15.61 -24.20 -16.91
N LYS A 158 -16.00 -23.45 -15.88
CA LYS A 158 -15.11 -22.99 -14.83
C LYS A 158 -15.58 -23.52 -13.48
N ILE A 159 -14.76 -24.37 -12.87
CA ILE A 159 -15.04 -24.93 -11.55
C ILE A 159 -14.18 -24.22 -10.50
N THR A 160 -14.80 -23.75 -9.45
CA THR A 160 -14.15 -23.24 -8.24
C THR A 160 -14.66 -24.03 -7.04
N ALA A 161 -14.02 -23.87 -5.87
CA ALA A 161 -14.35 -24.65 -4.67
C ALA A 161 -15.85 -24.65 -4.28
N LYS A 162 -16.61 -23.64 -4.71
CA LYS A 162 -18.04 -23.47 -4.33
C LYS A 162 -18.95 -23.08 -5.49
N LYS A 163 -18.45 -23.03 -6.73
CA LYS A 163 -19.22 -22.52 -7.86
C LYS A 163 -18.82 -23.21 -9.16
N LEU A 164 -19.83 -23.68 -9.92
CA LEU A 164 -19.70 -24.11 -11.29
C LEU A 164 -20.28 -23.01 -12.21
N THR A 165 -19.52 -22.59 -13.21
CA THR A 165 -19.95 -21.59 -14.18
C THR A 165 -19.83 -22.17 -15.58
N ILE A 166 -20.92 -22.17 -16.32
CA ILE A 166 -21.00 -22.60 -17.71
C ILE A 166 -21.39 -21.38 -18.54
N SER A 167 -20.63 -21.09 -19.60
CA SER A 167 -20.90 -19.96 -20.49
C SER A 167 -21.77 -20.39 -21.67
N PHE A 168 -22.81 -19.62 -21.96
CA PHE A 168 -23.70 -19.82 -23.13
C PHE A 168 -23.84 -18.48 -23.90
N LYS A 169 -24.21 -18.55 -25.19
CA LYS A 169 -24.26 -17.39 -26.08
C LYS A 169 -25.67 -16.87 -26.33
N ASN A 170 -26.67 -17.77 -26.29
CA ASN A 170 -28.08 -17.47 -26.56
C ASN A 170 -29.02 -18.39 -25.77
N GLU A 171 -30.31 -18.10 -25.82
CA GLU A 171 -31.36 -18.80 -25.07
C GLU A 171 -31.55 -20.26 -25.52
N GLU A 172 -31.32 -20.55 -26.79
CA GLU A 172 -31.38 -21.91 -27.34
C GLU A 172 -30.26 -22.81 -26.74
N GLU A 173 -29.07 -22.24 -26.58
CA GLU A 173 -27.95 -22.93 -25.92
C GLU A 173 -28.23 -23.19 -24.45
N LEU A 174 -28.89 -22.25 -23.76
CA LEU A 174 -29.27 -22.42 -22.35
C LEU A 174 -30.27 -23.57 -22.21
N ASN A 175 -31.30 -23.62 -23.05
CA ASN A 175 -32.30 -24.69 -23.03
C ASN A 175 -31.66 -26.06 -23.28
N ARG A 176 -30.74 -26.15 -24.23
CA ARG A 176 -29.97 -27.37 -24.50
C ARG A 176 -29.11 -27.82 -23.31
N LEU A 177 -28.53 -26.88 -22.60
CA LEU A 177 -27.76 -27.16 -21.35
C LEU A 177 -28.67 -27.67 -20.23
N ILE A 178 -29.88 -27.15 -20.13
CA ILE A 178 -30.88 -27.58 -19.15
C ILE A 178 -31.30 -29.03 -19.45
N GLU A 179 -31.57 -29.37 -20.74
CA GLU A 179 -31.91 -30.73 -21.15
C GLU A 179 -30.77 -31.74 -20.89
N LEU A 180 -29.51 -31.33 -21.04
CA LEU A 180 -28.35 -32.19 -20.79
C LEU A 180 -28.03 -32.38 -19.29
N LEU A 181 -28.58 -31.54 -18.45
CA LEU A 181 -28.38 -31.59 -17.00
C LEU A 181 -29.58 -32.18 -16.25
N SER A 182 -30.71 -32.38 -16.94
CA SER A 182 -31.92 -33.04 -16.43
C SER A 182 -31.82 -34.55 -16.56
#